data_058115b1fa7624b7fbdfbccb2f61b78e
#
_entry.id   058115b1fa7624b7fbdfbccb2f61b78e
#
_cell.length_a   1.000
_cell.length_b   1.000
_cell.length_c   1.000
_cell.angle_alpha   90.00
_cell.angle_beta   90.00
_cell.angle_gamma   90.00
#
_symmetry.space_group_name_H-M   'P 1'
#
loop_
_entity.id
_entity.type
_entity.pdbx_description
1 polymer ?
#
loop_
_entity_poly.entity_id
_entity_poly.type
_entity_poly.pdbx_seq_one_letter_code
_entity_poly.pdbx_strand_id
1 'polypeptide(L)'
;MKIRSLLNHWEATASGALHPEYYSVRLAVEDAAKLAALCEMFPRRSPEQLIGDLLSAALGELETTMPYVESSQVISEDELGDPIYADQGPTPRFLALTQKYLSQLKPQ
;
A
#
# COMPACT_ATOMS: atom_id res chain seq x y z
N MET A 1 3.09 1.93 -5.29
CA MET A 1 3.10 1.52 -6.70
C MET A 1 2.09 2.33 -7.49
N LYS A 2 2.51 2.94 -8.57
CA LYS A 2 1.59 3.67 -9.45
C LYS A 2 0.85 2.69 -10.37
N ILE A 3 -0.32 3.07 -10.84
CA ILE A 3 -1.14 2.18 -11.67
C ILE A 3 -0.40 1.72 -12.93
N ARG A 4 0.38 2.60 -13.57
CA ARG A 4 1.17 2.21 -14.73
C ARG A 4 2.16 1.10 -14.40
N SER A 5 2.82 1.20 -13.25
CA SER A 5 3.76 0.17 -12.78
C SER A 5 3.03 -1.12 -12.43
N LEU A 6 1.80 -1.01 -11.95
CA LEU A 6 0.97 -2.16 -11.61
C LEU A 6 0.62 -2.98 -12.87
N LEU A 7 0.29 -2.33 -13.98
CA LEU A 7 0.03 -3.02 -15.23
C LEU A 7 1.24 -3.82 -15.70
N ASN A 8 2.43 -3.25 -15.60
CA ASN A 8 3.66 -3.95 -15.92
C ASN A 8 3.92 -5.12 -14.97
N HIS A 9 3.63 -4.91 -13.70
CA HIS A 9 3.79 -5.92 -12.65
C HIS A 9 2.91 -7.15 -12.93
N TRP A 10 1.68 -6.95 -13.38
CA TRP A 10 0.77 -8.05 -13.70
C TRP A 10 1.29 -8.94 -14.83
N GLU A 11 2.10 -8.39 -15.71
CA GLU A 11 2.70 -9.16 -16.81
C GLU A 11 3.97 -9.90 -16.37
N ALA A 12 4.67 -9.35 -15.38
CA ALA A 12 6.00 -9.80 -15.02
C ALA A 12 6.03 -10.75 -13.83
N THR A 13 5.08 -10.65 -12.89
CA THR A 13 5.17 -11.42 -11.67
C THR A 13 3.96 -12.28 -11.40
N ALA A 14 4.25 -13.40 -10.79
CA ALA A 14 3.23 -14.32 -10.35
C ALA A 14 3.01 -14.30 -8.86
N SER A 15 3.94 -13.79 -8.06
CA SER A 15 3.78 -13.97 -6.62
C SER A 15 4.71 -13.13 -5.77
N GLY A 16 4.27 -12.82 -4.59
CA GLY A 16 5.03 -12.46 -3.42
C GLY A 16 4.56 -13.35 -2.28
N ALA A 17 5.08 -13.13 -1.09
CA ALA A 17 4.60 -13.84 0.09
C ALA A 17 3.17 -13.39 0.40
N LEU A 18 2.24 -14.34 0.47
CA LEU A 18 0.85 -14.05 0.75
C LEU A 18 0.51 -14.38 2.21
N HIS A 19 -0.34 -13.54 2.79
CA HIS A 19 -0.92 -13.81 4.09
C HIS A 19 -1.80 -15.06 4.00
N PRO A 20 -1.70 -16.00 4.96
CA PRO A 20 -2.44 -17.26 4.89
C PRO A 20 -3.95 -17.14 5.11
N GLU A 21 -4.42 -16.04 5.67
CA GLU A 21 -5.83 -15.84 5.93
C GLU A 21 -6.49 -15.00 4.83
N TYR A 22 -7.78 -15.23 4.63
CA TYR A 22 -8.58 -14.52 3.65
C TYR A 22 -9.39 -13.42 4.31
N TYR A 23 -9.58 -12.33 3.59
CA TYR A 23 -10.51 -11.27 3.99
C TYR A 23 -11.74 -11.34 3.08
N SER A 24 -12.92 -11.38 3.67
CA SER A 24 -14.18 -11.34 2.91
C SER A 24 -14.72 -9.91 2.91
N VAL A 25 -14.92 -9.37 1.73
CA VAL A 25 -15.43 -8.01 1.57
C VAL A 25 -16.54 -7.96 0.53
N ARG A 26 -17.48 -7.02 0.72
CA ARG A 26 -18.46 -6.70 -0.30
C ARG A 26 -17.99 -5.45 -1.04
N LEU A 27 -18.03 -5.51 -2.37
CA LEU A 27 -17.63 -4.38 -3.19
C LEU A 27 -18.87 -3.55 -3.54
N ALA A 28 -18.67 -2.24 -3.70
CA ALA A 28 -19.68 -1.39 -4.32
C ALA A 28 -19.97 -1.92 -5.73
N VAL A 29 -21.20 -1.77 -6.18
CA VAL A 29 -21.63 -2.29 -7.49
C VAL A 29 -20.74 -1.75 -8.61
N GLU A 30 -20.42 -0.47 -8.57
CA GLU A 30 -19.55 0.16 -9.58
C GLU A 30 -18.14 -0.44 -9.57
N ASP A 31 -17.58 -0.69 -8.40
CA ASP A 31 -16.25 -1.29 -8.27
C ASP A 31 -16.25 -2.73 -8.75
N ALA A 32 -17.30 -3.48 -8.46
CA ALA A 32 -17.46 -4.85 -8.95
C ALA A 32 -17.53 -4.88 -10.48
N ALA A 33 -18.22 -3.93 -11.09
CA ALA A 33 -18.29 -3.82 -12.55
C ALA A 33 -16.92 -3.51 -13.17
N LYS A 34 -16.18 -2.59 -12.55
CA LYS A 34 -14.82 -2.26 -13.02
C LYS A 34 -13.88 -3.45 -12.88
N LEU A 35 -14.00 -4.19 -11.79
CA LEU A 35 -13.20 -5.39 -11.58
C LEU A 35 -13.51 -6.45 -12.64
N ALA A 36 -14.79 -6.66 -12.94
CA ALA A 36 -15.20 -7.60 -13.98
C ALA A 36 -14.61 -7.20 -15.34
N ALA A 37 -14.63 -5.91 -15.66
CA ALA A 37 -14.05 -5.38 -16.88
C ALA A 37 -12.55 -5.68 -16.97
N LEU A 38 -11.81 -5.49 -15.87
CA LEU A 38 -10.39 -5.82 -15.82
C LEU A 38 -10.14 -7.31 -16.00
N CYS A 39 -10.99 -8.17 -15.42
CA CYS A 39 -10.86 -9.61 -15.59
C CYS A 39 -11.03 -10.02 -17.06
N GLU A 40 -11.90 -9.35 -17.78
CA GLU A 40 -12.07 -9.63 -19.21
C GLU A 40 -10.89 -9.15 -20.04
N MET A 41 -10.32 -7.97 -19.67
CA MET A 41 -9.15 -7.43 -20.33
C MET A 41 -7.88 -8.24 -20.07
N PHE A 42 -7.78 -8.83 -18.88
CA PHE A 42 -6.60 -9.60 -18.46
C PHE A 42 -7.02 -11.00 -18.00
N PRO A 43 -7.39 -11.88 -18.93
CA PRO A 43 -8.01 -13.16 -18.58
C PRO A 43 -7.09 -14.15 -17.88
N ARG A 44 -5.78 -13.90 -17.85
CA ARG A 44 -4.82 -14.73 -17.11
C ARG A 44 -4.73 -14.36 -15.63
N ARG A 45 -5.41 -13.28 -15.20
CA ARG A 45 -5.42 -12.83 -13.81
C ARG A 45 -6.77 -13.15 -13.20
N SER A 46 -6.77 -13.67 -11.99
CA SER A 46 -8.01 -13.90 -11.26
C SER A 46 -8.50 -12.60 -10.63
N PRO A 47 -9.81 -12.51 -10.30
CA PRO A 47 -10.30 -11.35 -9.55
C PRO A 47 -9.52 -11.12 -8.24
N GLU A 48 -9.18 -12.20 -7.55
CA GLU A 48 -8.43 -12.12 -6.28
C GLU A 48 -7.04 -11.54 -6.48
N GLN A 49 -6.35 -11.93 -7.54
CA GLN A 49 -5.04 -11.38 -7.86
C GLN A 49 -5.11 -9.89 -8.18
N LEU A 50 -6.12 -9.48 -8.97
CA LEU A 50 -6.32 -8.09 -9.32
C LEU A 50 -6.65 -7.25 -8.09
N ILE A 51 -7.50 -7.75 -7.21
CA ILE A 51 -7.84 -7.09 -5.94
C ILE A 51 -6.58 -6.90 -5.10
N GLY A 52 -5.78 -7.94 -4.94
CA GLY A 52 -4.54 -7.86 -4.16
C GLY A 52 -3.57 -6.82 -4.71
N ASP A 53 -3.37 -6.82 -6.01
CA ASP A 53 -2.46 -5.86 -6.66
C ASP A 53 -2.99 -4.43 -6.56
N LEU A 54 -4.29 -4.23 -6.77
CA LEU A 54 -4.90 -2.90 -6.64
C LEU A 54 -4.84 -2.40 -5.21
N LEU A 55 -5.09 -3.27 -4.24
CA LEU A 55 -4.98 -2.90 -2.82
C LEU A 55 -3.56 -2.49 -2.46
N SER A 56 -2.58 -3.25 -2.94
CA SER A 56 -1.17 -2.92 -2.71
C SER A 56 -0.83 -1.53 -3.25
N ALA A 57 -1.26 -1.23 -4.47
CA ALA A 57 -1.04 0.09 -5.06
C ALA A 57 -1.75 1.19 -4.27
N ALA A 58 -2.99 0.94 -3.85
CA ALA A 58 -3.78 1.92 -3.10
C ALA A 58 -3.16 2.19 -1.72
N LEU A 59 -2.68 1.17 -1.03
CA LEU A 59 -2.02 1.33 0.26
C LEU A 59 -0.72 2.12 0.12
N GLY A 60 0.04 1.88 -0.95
CA GLY A 60 1.25 2.65 -1.22
C GLY A 60 0.94 4.13 -1.47
N GLU A 61 -0.08 4.41 -2.25
CA GLU A 61 -0.50 5.79 -2.50
C GLU A 61 -1.05 6.47 -1.25
N LEU A 62 -1.84 5.74 -0.46
CA LEU A 62 -2.35 6.26 0.81
C LEU A 62 -1.22 6.71 1.72
N GLU A 63 -0.18 5.90 1.82
CA GLU A 63 0.99 6.23 2.63
C GLU A 63 1.62 7.56 2.20
N THR A 64 1.72 7.81 0.89
CA THR A 64 2.30 9.05 0.38
C THR A 64 1.41 10.28 0.60
N THR A 65 0.11 10.09 0.85
CA THR A 65 -0.83 11.20 1.07
C THR A 65 -0.97 11.59 2.53
N MET A 66 -0.38 10.84 3.44
CA MET A 66 -0.43 11.17 4.87
C MET A 66 0.32 12.47 5.14
N PRO A 67 -0.31 13.44 5.83
CA PRO A 67 0.33 14.74 6.01
C PRO A 67 1.46 14.69 7.02
N TYR A 68 2.51 15.44 6.73
CA TYR A 68 3.55 15.74 7.71
C TYR A 68 3.01 16.79 8.68
N VAL A 69 3.15 16.54 9.98
CA VAL A 69 2.78 17.48 11.02
C VAL A 69 4.01 17.78 11.88
N GLU A 70 4.51 18.99 11.77
CA GLU A 70 5.72 19.40 12.47
C GLU A 70 5.49 19.44 13.99
N SER A 71 6.37 18.76 14.72
CA SER A 71 6.37 18.79 16.19
C SER A 71 7.36 19.84 16.69
N SER A 72 7.45 20.00 18.01
CA SER A 72 8.47 20.86 18.61
C SER A 72 9.81 20.14 18.84
N GLN A 73 9.86 18.83 18.57
CA GLN A 73 11.07 18.04 18.80
C GLN A 73 11.98 18.08 17.57
N VAL A 74 13.17 18.62 17.76
CA VAL A 74 14.21 18.64 16.71
C VAL A 74 14.91 17.30 16.70
N ILE A 75 14.96 16.65 15.53
CA ILE A 75 15.62 15.34 15.38
C ILE A 75 16.94 15.43 14.63
N SER A 76 17.15 16.47 13.82
CA SER A 76 18.40 16.69 13.11
C SER A 76 18.42 18.11 12.55
N GLU A 77 19.51 18.42 11.80
CA GLU A 77 19.60 19.67 11.06
C GLU A 77 19.81 19.35 9.58
N ASP A 78 19.31 20.25 8.70
CA ASP A 78 19.51 20.11 7.27
C ASP A 78 20.90 20.65 6.87
N GLU A 79 21.18 20.67 5.56
CA GLU A 79 22.47 21.13 5.03
C GLU A 79 22.75 22.61 5.34
N LEU A 80 21.72 23.39 5.58
CA LEU A 80 21.84 24.82 5.90
C LEU A 80 21.88 25.08 7.40
N GLY A 81 21.82 24.05 8.23
CA GLY A 81 21.81 24.17 9.69
C GLY A 81 20.43 24.46 10.28
N ASP A 82 19.37 24.42 9.46
CA ASP A 82 18.01 24.60 9.93
C ASP A 82 17.51 23.35 10.63
N PRO A 83 16.74 23.47 11.72
CA PRO A 83 16.25 22.30 12.43
C PRO A 83 15.22 21.52 11.63
N ILE A 84 15.34 20.19 11.68
CA ILE A 84 14.33 19.27 11.15
C ILE A 84 13.55 18.73 12.35
N TYR A 85 12.24 18.94 12.35
CA TYR A 85 11.36 18.53 13.44
C TYR A 85 10.76 17.16 13.17
N ALA A 86 10.54 16.40 14.23
CA ALA A 86 9.88 15.11 14.14
C ALA A 86 8.47 15.27 13.59
N ASP A 87 8.07 14.31 12.76
CA ASP A 87 6.72 14.25 12.21
C ASP A 87 5.77 13.68 13.27
N GLN A 88 4.78 14.46 13.72
CA GLN A 88 3.73 13.99 14.63
C GLN A 88 2.41 13.68 13.90
N GLY A 89 2.43 13.65 12.57
CA GLY A 89 1.31 13.23 11.77
C GLY A 89 1.15 11.71 11.77
N PRO A 90 0.28 11.17 10.89
CA PRO A 90 -0.02 9.73 10.89
C PRO A 90 1.10 8.83 10.37
N THR A 91 2.02 9.35 9.57
CA THR A 91 3.03 8.50 8.91
C THR A 91 3.91 7.70 9.87
N PRO A 92 4.55 8.31 10.89
CA PRO A 92 5.40 7.53 11.79
C PRO A 92 4.64 6.42 12.51
N ARG A 93 3.42 6.71 12.95
CA ARG A 93 2.58 5.70 13.60
C ARG A 93 2.18 4.60 12.63
N PHE A 94 1.81 4.97 11.41
CA PHE A 94 1.46 3.99 10.38
C PHE A 94 2.63 3.06 10.10
N LEU A 95 3.83 3.60 9.94
CA LEU A 95 5.02 2.81 9.65
C LEU A 95 5.38 1.89 10.83
N ALA A 96 5.31 2.40 12.05
CA ALA A 96 5.62 1.62 13.25
C ALA A 96 4.64 0.46 13.43
N LEU A 97 3.34 0.72 13.24
CA LEU A 97 2.31 -0.31 13.33
C LEU A 97 2.43 -1.32 12.19
N THR A 98 2.80 -0.88 11.00
CA THR A 98 3.03 -1.77 9.87
C THR A 98 4.17 -2.73 10.18
N GLN A 99 5.27 -2.25 10.73
CA GLN A 99 6.40 -3.09 11.11
C GLN A 99 6.03 -4.09 12.20
N LYS A 100 5.25 -3.63 13.19
CA LYS A 100 4.77 -4.51 14.25
C LYS A 100 3.99 -5.70 13.67
N TYR A 101 3.02 -5.42 12.81
CA TYR A 101 2.19 -6.48 12.24
C TYR A 101 2.93 -7.30 11.20
N LEU A 102 3.83 -6.69 10.46
CA LEU A 102 4.67 -7.43 9.51
C LEU A 102 5.49 -8.50 10.23
N SER A 103 6.05 -8.18 11.40
CA SER A 103 6.79 -9.15 12.21
C SER A 103 5.91 -10.31 12.69
N GLN A 104 4.62 -10.04 12.97
CA GLN A 104 3.68 -11.04 13.43
C GLN A 104 3.14 -11.91 12.29
N LEU A 105 2.95 -11.34 11.10
CA LEU A 105 2.31 -12.00 9.97
C LEU A 105 3.31 -12.69 9.04
N LYS A 106 4.58 -12.38 9.16
CA LYS A 106 5.60 -12.96 8.29
C LYS A 106 5.70 -14.46 8.54
N PRO A 107 5.60 -15.30 7.52
CA PRO A 107 5.82 -16.73 7.69
C PRO A 107 7.26 -16.97 8.10
N GLN A 108 7.43 -17.87 9.06
CA GLN A 108 8.77 -18.25 9.55
C GLN A 108 9.33 -19.40 8.72
#